data_b9a02da3764c6bfdaef6e98a2aca55ae
#
_entry.id   b9a02da3764c6bfdaef6e98a2aca55ae
#
_cell.length_a   1.000
_cell.length_b   1.000
_cell.length_c   1.000
_cell.angle_alpha   90.00
_cell.angle_beta   90.00
_cell.angle_gamma   90.00
#
_symmetry.space_group_name_H-M   'P 1'
#
loop_
_entity.id
_entity.type
_entity.pdbx_description
1 polymer ?
#
loop_
_entity_poly.entity_id
_entity_poly.type
_entity_poly.pdbx_seq_one_letter_code
_entity_poly.pdbx_strand_id
1 'polypeptide(L)'
;MKLQSLFEDIILEAVNRNQIMTAINNRNVCTIYYEGDTISNPGYREIEPYVYGLSKRENPVIRAYQLEGKSDTPENMPGWRMFRVDRMVDFVNSGDIFNEPKPLYNPSGDKDMTRIYAQAKF
;
A
#
# COMPACT_ATOMS: atom_id res chain seq x y z
N MET A 1 17.15 -25.96 -2.06
CA MET A 1 16.05 -25.04 -2.41
C MET A 1 15.38 -25.51 -3.68
N LYS A 2 14.07 -25.42 -3.71
CA LYS A 2 13.32 -25.75 -4.91
C LYS A 2 13.27 -24.53 -5.84
N LEU A 3 13.67 -24.72 -7.09
CA LEU A 3 13.64 -23.68 -8.10
C LEU A 3 12.24 -23.08 -8.27
N GLN A 4 11.23 -23.91 -8.20
CA GLN A 4 9.84 -23.48 -8.33
C GLN A 4 9.44 -22.50 -7.23
N SER A 5 9.86 -22.74 -5.98
CA SER A 5 9.54 -21.84 -4.85
C SER A 5 10.17 -20.47 -5.05
N LEU A 6 11.43 -20.42 -5.48
CA LEU A 6 12.12 -19.17 -5.78
C LEU A 6 11.43 -18.42 -6.92
N PHE A 7 11.02 -19.13 -7.95
CA PHE A 7 10.35 -18.55 -9.11
C PHE A 7 8.99 -17.93 -8.72
N GLU A 8 8.22 -18.64 -7.89
CA GLU A 8 6.93 -18.13 -7.40
C GLU A 8 7.11 -16.86 -6.57
N ASP A 9 8.09 -16.82 -5.68
CA ASP A 9 8.37 -15.65 -4.86
C ASP A 9 8.72 -14.44 -5.73
N ILE A 10 9.55 -14.63 -6.75
CA ILE A 10 9.94 -13.57 -7.67
C ILE A 10 8.72 -13.05 -8.44
N ILE A 11 7.87 -13.94 -8.93
CA ILE A 11 6.66 -13.56 -9.68
C ILE A 11 5.69 -12.79 -8.80
N LEU A 12 5.41 -13.27 -7.58
CA LEU A 12 4.49 -12.60 -6.65
C LEU A 12 5.00 -11.22 -6.31
N GLU A 13 6.28 -11.08 -6.00
CA GLU A 13 6.87 -9.79 -5.67
C GLU A 13 6.80 -8.83 -6.86
N ALA A 14 7.14 -9.28 -8.06
CA ALA A 14 7.08 -8.46 -9.25
C ALA A 14 5.66 -8.02 -9.59
N VAL A 15 4.69 -8.92 -9.49
CA VAL A 15 3.27 -8.61 -9.73
C VAL A 15 2.79 -7.57 -8.73
N ASN A 16 3.05 -7.77 -7.44
CA ASN A 16 2.63 -6.85 -6.40
C ASN A 16 3.22 -5.45 -6.62
N ARG A 17 4.50 -5.38 -6.97
CA ARG A 17 5.16 -4.10 -7.25
C ARG A 17 4.52 -3.38 -8.43
N ASN A 18 4.30 -4.07 -9.53
CA ASN A 18 3.71 -3.48 -10.72
C ASN A 18 2.26 -3.04 -10.47
N GLN A 19 1.48 -3.84 -9.76
CA GLN A 19 0.10 -3.48 -9.41
C GLN A 19 0.05 -2.25 -8.53
N ILE A 20 0.95 -2.15 -7.56
CA ILE A 20 1.03 -1.01 -6.65
C ILE A 20 1.36 0.26 -7.44
N MET A 21 2.40 0.21 -8.26
CA MET A 21 2.83 1.37 -9.04
C MET A 21 1.74 1.83 -10.02
N THR A 22 1.10 0.90 -10.70
CA THR A 22 0.00 1.19 -11.61
C THR A 22 -1.17 1.86 -10.88
N ALA A 23 -1.56 1.34 -9.73
CA ALA A 23 -2.65 1.90 -8.94
C ALA A 23 -2.33 3.33 -8.49
N ILE A 24 -1.12 3.58 -8.02
CA ILE A 24 -0.70 4.91 -7.59
C ILE A 24 -0.66 5.88 -8.77
N ASN A 25 -0.07 5.48 -9.89
CA ASN A 25 0.06 6.33 -11.06
C ASN A 25 -1.30 6.69 -11.65
N ASN A 26 -2.27 5.80 -11.56
CA ASN A 26 -3.63 6.02 -12.06
C ASN A 26 -4.59 6.52 -10.99
N ARG A 27 -4.14 6.70 -9.77
CA ARG A 27 -4.96 7.12 -8.64
C ARG A 27 -6.18 6.22 -8.46
N ASN A 28 -5.94 4.92 -8.40
CA ASN A 28 -7.02 3.94 -8.24
C ASN A 28 -7.23 3.57 -6.78
N VAL A 29 -8.49 3.47 -6.39
CA VAL A 29 -8.89 2.88 -5.13
C VAL A 29 -8.63 1.37 -5.19
N CYS A 30 -8.08 0.82 -4.12
CA CYS A 30 -7.71 -0.59 -4.05
C CYS A 30 -8.26 -1.23 -2.79
N THR A 31 -8.43 -2.55 -2.86
CA THR A 31 -8.72 -3.37 -1.69
C THR A 31 -7.54 -4.28 -1.44
N ILE A 32 -7.01 -4.25 -0.22
CA ILE A 32 -5.93 -5.13 0.19
C ILE A 32 -6.40 -6.09 1.27
N TYR A 33 -5.82 -7.29 1.32
CA TYR A 33 -5.89 -8.14 2.49
C TYR A 33 -4.58 -7.99 3.25
N TYR A 34 -4.64 -7.47 4.47
CA TYR A 34 -3.48 -7.13 5.28
C TYR A 34 -3.44 -7.96 6.54
N GLU A 35 -2.25 -8.45 6.91
CA GLU A 35 -2.10 -9.33 8.08
C GLU A 35 -2.06 -8.57 9.41
N GLY A 36 -1.96 -7.24 9.37
CA GLY A 36 -1.80 -6.41 10.55
C GLY A 36 -0.34 -6.12 10.85
N ASP A 37 -0.08 -5.18 11.76
CA ASP A 37 1.28 -4.73 12.06
C ASP A 37 1.83 -5.35 13.35
N THR A 38 1.48 -4.81 14.51
CA THR A 38 2.03 -5.24 15.79
C THR A 38 1.24 -6.37 16.44
N ILE A 39 -0.08 -6.27 16.35
CA ILE A 39 -1.00 -7.31 16.80
C ILE A 39 -1.69 -7.80 15.54
N SER A 40 -1.66 -9.10 15.31
CA SER A 40 -2.30 -9.64 14.12
C SER A 40 -3.79 -9.27 14.13
N ASN A 41 -4.18 -8.43 13.20
CA ASN A 41 -5.56 -8.02 12.99
C ASN A 41 -5.83 -8.11 11.49
N PRO A 42 -5.82 -9.34 10.95
CA PRO A 42 -5.95 -9.54 9.52
C PRO A 42 -7.33 -9.15 9.03
N GLY A 43 -7.38 -8.66 7.82
CA GLY A 43 -8.65 -8.35 7.17
C GLY A 43 -8.49 -7.49 5.95
N TYR A 44 -9.60 -7.32 5.26
CA TYR A 44 -9.67 -6.47 4.08
C TYR A 44 -9.70 -5.00 4.49
N ARG A 45 -9.01 -4.18 3.68
CA ARG A 45 -8.95 -2.72 3.86
C ARG A 45 -9.10 -2.07 2.51
N GLU A 46 -10.00 -1.10 2.42
CA GLU A 46 -10.17 -0.29 1.22
C GLU A 46 -9.31 0.95 1.36
N ILE A 47 -8.44 1.21 0.38
CA ILE A 47 -7.42 2.24 0.47
C ILE A 47 -7.34 3.07 -0.81
N GLU A 48 -6.90 4.33 -0.64
CA GLU A 48 -6.35 5.16 -1.70
C GLU A 48 -4.84 5.17 -1.53
N PRO A 49 -4.08 4.48 -2.40
CA PRO A 49 -2.61 4.47 -2.28
C PRO A 49 -1.99 5.72 -2.90
N TYR A 50 -1.08 6.36 -2.17
CA TYR A 50 -0.48 7.63 -2.58
C TYR A 50 1.01 7.55 -2.86
N VAL A 51 1.78 6.86 -2.04
CA VAL A 51 3.23 6.79 -2.17
C VAL A 51 3.70 5.36 -1.91
N TYR A 52 4.57 4.87 -2.77
CA TYR A 52 5.22 3.57 -2.62
C TYR A 52 6.72 3.78 -2.58
N GLY A 53 7.39 3.24 -1.57
CA GLY A 53 8.81 3.40 -1.42
C GLY A 53 9.39 2.53 -0.32
N LEU A 54 10.61 2.88 0.11
CA LEU A 54 11.29 2.22 1.22
C LEU A 54 11.17 3.07 2.48
N SER A 55 10.82 2.44 3.59
CA SER A 55 10.84 3.09 4.90
C SER A 55 12.28 3.32 5.36
N LYS A 56 12.45 4.04 6.48
CA LYS A 56 13.77 4.26 7.09
C LYS A 56 14.45 2.95 7.50
N ARG A 57 13.70 1.88 7.70
CA ARG A 57 14.23 0.54 7.98
C ARG A 57 14.39 -0.30 6.72
N GLU A 58 14.26 0.32 5.54
CA GLU A 58 14.41 -0.32 4.23
C GLU A 58 13.35 -1.39 3.94
N ASN A 59 12.17 -1.29 4.55
CA ASN A 59 11.04 -2.14 4.20
C ASN A 59 10.22 -1.48 3.09
N PRO A 60 9.78 -2.24 2.08
CA PRO A 60 8.81 -1.72 1.11
C PRO A 60 7.49 -1.38 1.80
N VAL A 61 7.04 -0.15 1.62
CA VAL A 61 5.83 0.36 2.29
C VAL A 61 5.00 1.21 1.32
N ILE A 62 3.71 1.30 1.64
CA ILE A 62 2.76 2.17 0.94
C ILE A 62 2.15 3.14 1.94
N ARG A 63 2.23 4.44 1.64
CA ARG A 63 1.43 5.44 2.33
C ARG A 63 0.08 5.49 1.64
N ALA A 64 -0.98 5.24 2.39
CA ALA A 64 -2.33 5.22 1.85
C ALA A 64 -3.32 5.83 2.83
N TYR A 65 -4.45 6.30 2.30
CA TYR A 65 -5.58 6.71 3.12
C TYR A 65 -6.57 5.54 3.17
N GLN A 66 -6.79 5.00 4.35
CA GLN A 66 -7.71 3.89 4.53
C GLN A 66 -9.13 4.43 4.67
N LEU A 67 -10.00 3.98 3.77
CA LEU A 67 -11.40 4.41 3.71
C LEU A 67 -12.27 3.56 4.62
N GLU A 68 -12.09 2.25 4.56
CA GLU A 68 -12.90 1.26 5.26
C GLU A 68 -12.08 0.01 5.58
N GLY A 69 -12.64 -0.84 6.42
CA GLY A 69 -12.10 -2.16 6.72
C GLY A 69 -11.45 -2.27 8.07
N LYS A 70 -10.72 -3.36 8.27
CA LYS A 70 -10.04 -3.64 9.53
C LYS A 70 -8.93 -2.63 9.81
N SER A 71 -8.76 -2.28 11.08
CA SER A 71 -7.72 -1.35 11.51
C SER A 71 -7.28 -1.69 12.93
N ASP A 72 -5.98 -1.52 13.19
CA ASP A 72 -5.45 -1.62 14.56
C ASP A 72 -5.82 -0.39 15.38
N THR A 73 -6.27 0.67 14.72
CA THR A 73 -6.73 1.92 15.36
C THR A 73 -8.08 2.34 14.79
N PRO A 74 -9.17 1.58 15.07
CA PRO A 74 -10.47 1.87 14.47
C PRO A 74 -11.01 3.25 14.82
N GLU A 75 -10.59 3.82 15.93
CA GLU A 75 -10.97 5.18 16.33
C GLU A 75 -10.41 6.25 15.38
N ASN A 76 -9.39 5.92 14.60
CA ASN A 76 -8.77 6.84 13.64
C ASN A 76 -9.21 6.55 12.20
N MET A 77 -10.35 5.94 12.01
CA MET A 77 -10.89 5.63 10.69
C MET A 77 -11.96 6.65 10.27
N PRO A 78 -11.96 7.05 8.99
CA PRO A 78 -10.92 6.84 7.98
C PRO A 78 -9.66 7.65 8.29
N GLY A 79 -8.52 7.25 7.72
CA GLY A 79 -7.28 7.97 8.02
C GLY A 79 -6.06 7.46 7.29
N TRP A 80 -4.96 8.20 7.45
CA TRP A 80 -3.68 7.86 6.88
C TRP A 80 -3.07 6.64 7.55
N ARG A 81 -2.46 5.78 6.74
CA ARG A 81 -1.79 4.55 7.19
C ARG A 81 -0.51 4.35 6.39
N MET A 82 0.44 3.62 6.99
CA MET A 82 1.59 3.09 6.28
C MET A 82 1.51 1.57 6.34
N PHE A 83 1.39 0.94 5.19
CA PHE A 83 1.28 -0.52 5.08
C PHE A 83 2.58 -1.12 4.58
N ARG A 84 3.02 -2.20 5.20
CA ARG A 84 4.15 -2.96 4.72
C ARG A 84 3.69 -3.89 3.60
N VAL A 85 4.41 -3.84 2.47
CA VAL A 85 4.06 -4.65 1.32
C VAL A 85 4.19 -6.15 1.62
N ASP A 86 5.17 -6.53 2.45
CA ASP A 86 5.38 -7.93 2.82
C ASP A 86 4.28 -8.51 3.72
N ARG A 87 3.37 -7.68 4.23
CA ARG A 87 2.21 -8.10 5.01
C ARG A 87 0.91 -8.09 4.21
N MET A 88 0.99 -7.72 2.94
CA MET A 88 -0.15 -7.79 2.03
C MET A 88 -0.22 -9.17 1.40
N VAL A 89 -1.35 -9.84 1.59
CA VAL A 89 -1.60 -11.15 0.98
C VAL A 89 -2.28 -10.98 -0.37
N ASP A 90 -3.07 -9.92 -0.52
CA ASP A 90 -3.80 -9.64 -1.74
C ASP A 90 -3.86 -8.14 -2.02
N PHE A 91 -3.92 -7.78 -3.29
CA PHE A 91 -3.98 -6.41 -3.76
C PHE A 91 -4.86 -6.36 -5.00
N VAL A 92 -6.06 -5.79 -4.87
CA VAL A 92 -7.04 -5.73 -5.94
C VAL A 92 -7.32 -4.28 -6.29
N ASN A 93 -7.06 -3.92 -7.55
CA ASN A 93 -7.39 -2.60 -8.08
C ASN A 93 -8.88 -2.57 -8.45
N SER A 94 -9.64 -1.64 -7.85
CA SER A 94 -11.07 -1.52 -8.12
C SER A 94 -11.37 -0.84 -9.45
N GLY A 95 -10.41 -0.10 -9.99
CA GLY A 95 -10.61 0.73 -11.17
C GLY A 95 -11.21 2.11 -10.89
N ASP A 96 -11.75 2.34 -9.70
CA ASP A 96 -12.27 3.66 -9.33
C ASP A 96 -11.13 4.64 -9.15
N ILE A 97 -11.33 5.88 -9.60
CA ILE A 97 -10.30 6.91 -9.56
C ILE A 97 -10.64 7.93 -8.48
N PHE A 98 -9.68 8.27 -7.63
CA PHE A 98 -9.81 9.39 -6.73
C PHE A 98 -9.13 10.62 -7.34
N ASN A 99 -9.91 11.71 -7.50
CA ASN A 99 -9.48 12.87 -8.26
C ASN A 99 -8.81 13.95 -7.41
N GLU A 100 -8.99 13.91 -6.11
CA GLU A 100 -8.46 14.90 -5.18
C GLU A 100 -7.70 14.19 -4.06
N PRO A 101 -6.58 14.77 -3.62
CA PRO A 101 -5.86 14.21 -2.49
C PRO A 101 -6.62 14.43 -1.19
N LYS A 102 -6.52 13.49 -0.27
CA LYS A 102 -7.01 13.69 1.09
C LYS A 102 -6.16 14.74 1.80
N PRO A 103 -6.71 15.42 2.81
CA PRO A 103 -5.97 16.43 3.56
C PRO A 103 -4.65 15.87 4.09
N LEU A 104 -3.64 16.74 4.16
CA LEU A 104 -2.28 16.45 4.66
C LEU A 104 -1.42 15.62 3.72
N TYR A 105 -1.89 15.29 2.52
CA TYR A 105 -1.04 14.65 1.53
C TYR A 105 0.14 15.54 1.16
N ASN A 106 1.36 14.96 1.20
CA ASN A 106 2.57 15.66 0.79
C ASN A 106 2.90 15.27 -0.67
N PRO A 107 2.69 16.18 -1.64
CA PRO A 107 2.96 15.87 -3.04
C PRO A 107 4.45 15.79 -3.39
N SER A 108 5.32 16.15 -2.46
CA SER A 108 6.77 16.18 -2.68
C SER A 108 7.51 15.02 -2.02
N GLY A 109 6.80 14.01 -1.54
CA GLY A 109 7.43 12.83 -0.96
C GLY A 109 6.76 12.35 0.32
N ASP A 110 7.52 11.66 1.13
CA ASP A 110 7.08 11.17 2.43
C ASP A 110 8.25 11.18 3.40
N LYS A 111 8.08 11.86 4.53
CA LYS A 111 9.15 12.04 5.52
C LYS A 111 9.64 10.73 6.13
N ASP A 112 8.82 9.68 6.07
CA ASP A 112 9.14 8.38 6.65
C ASP A 112 9.73 7.40 5.64
N MET A 113 9.99 7.88 4.41
CA MET A 113 10.59 7.09 3.34
C MET A 113 11.95 7.63 2.94
N THR A 114 12.90 6.73 2.70
CA THR A 114 14.25 7.07 2.20
C THR A 114 14.32 7.03 0.68
N ARG A 115 13.43 6.30 0.05
CA ARG A 115 13.36 6.17 -1.40
C ARG A 115 11.91 6.05 -1.83
N ILE A 116 11.55 6.72 -2.93
CA ILE A 116 10.20 6.71 -3.48
C ILE A 116 10.24 6.08 -4.87
N TYR A 117 9.40 5.09 -5.08
CA TYR A 117 9.25 4.40 -6.37
C TYR A 117 8.09 4.92 -7.19
N ALA A 118 7.02 5.32 -6.52
CA ALA A 118 5.85 5.89 -7.18
C ALA A 118 5.16 6.87 -6.23
N GLN A 119 4.58 7.92 -6.80
CA GLN A 119 3.85 8.92 -6.04
C GLN A 119 2.69 9.46 -6.85
N ALA A 120 1.52 9.56 -6.25
CA ALA A 120 0.31 10.05 -6.91
C ALA A 120 0.46 11.53 -7.26
N LYS A 121 0.09 11.88 -8.49
CA LYS A 121 0.09 13.24 -9.00
C LYS A 121 -1.34 13.63 -9.38
N PHE A 122 -1.70 14.84 -8.99
CA PHE A 122 -3.05 15.38 -9.20
C PHE A 122 -3.04 16.60 -10.07
#